data_09e9cc28c3fd1358bd9d5d5a9eb31ff0
#
_entry.id   09e9cc28c3fd1358bd9d5d5a9eb31ff0
#
_cell.length_a   1.000
_cell.length_b   1.000
_cell.length_c   1.000
_cell.angle_alpha   90.00
_cell.angle_beta   90.00
_cell.angle_gamma   90.00
#
_symmetry.space_group_name_H-M   'P 1'
#
loop_
_entity.id
_entity.type
_entity.pdbx_description
1 polymer ?
#
loop_
_entity_poly.entity_id
_entity_poly.type
_entity_poly.pdbx_seq_one_letter_code
_entity_poly.pdbx_strand_id
1 'polypeptide(L)'
;QTCALPICAAQTEIGSMIYAVKPGDGSAREQAASCQRVLGGLANISQEYATKRYRSNVINWGMLPLQMKEAPDFEVGDFIYIPAIKSALTGEFSDITAFVVSDNRPVKQITLYMEKLTSSEQEIIKAGGLINYNRNQLILAN
;
A
#
# COMPACT_ATOMS: atom_id res chain seq x y z
N GLN A 1 -22.17 8.30 -12.72
CA GLN A 1 -20.90 8.07 -11.98
C GLN A 1 -20.95 6.89 -11.02
N THR A 2 -22.12 6.46 -10.58
CA THR A 2 -22.29 5.33 -9.65
C THR A 2 -22.12 3.95 -10.28
N CYS A 3 -22.10 3.80 -11.60
CA CYS A 3 -22.01 2.49 -12.25
C CYS A 3 -20.58 1.91 -12.36
N ALA A 4 -19.53 2.74 -12.31
CA ALA A 4 -18.16 2.25 -12.44
C ALA A 4 -17.62 1.65 -11.12
N LEU A 5 -18.04 2.16 -9.97
CA LEU A 5 -17.57 1.71 -8.66
C LEU A 5 -17.86 0.23 -8.36
N PRO A 6 -19.07 -0.33 -8.62
CA PRO A 6 -19.32 -1.75 -8.41
C PRO A 6 -18.47 -2.67 -9.31
N ILE A 7 -18.21 -2.26 -10.54
CA ILE A 7 -17.37 -3.03 -11.48
C ILE A 7 -15.92 -2.99 -11.04
N CYS A 8 -15.43 -1.82 -10.66
CA CYS A 8 -14.07 -1.68 -10.11
C CYS A 8 -13.92 -2.47 -8.81
N ALA A 9 -14.88 -2.41 -7.91
CA ALA A 9 -14.86 -3.14 -6.64
C ALA A 9 -14.87 -4.66 -6.83
N ALA A 10 -15.50 -5.18 -7.88
CA ALA A 10 -15.49 -6.61 -8.19
C ALA A 10 -14.15 -7.11 -8.75
N GLN A 11 -13.35 -6.22 -9.35
CA GLN A 11 -12.10 -6.57 -10.02
C GLN A 11 -10.85 -6.04 -9.31
N THR A 12 -11.00 -5.12 -8.36
CA THR A 12 -9.89 -4.48 -7.64
C THR A 12 -10.28 -4.23 -6.19
N GLU A 13 -9.29 -4.17 -5.32
CA GLU A 13 -9.50 -3.76 -3.94
C GLU A 13 -9.54 -2.24 -3.85
N ILE A 14 -10.45 -1.72 -3.04
CA ILE A 14 -10.59 -0.28 -2.76
C ILE A 14 -10.35 -0.07 -1.27
N GLY A 15 -9.48 0.84 -0.93
CA GLY A 15 -9.19 1.20 0.45
C GLY A 15 -8.57 2.57 0.58
N SER A 16 -8.35 3.00 1.80
CA SER A 16 -7.68 4.27 2.08
C SER A 16 -6.16 4.15 1.93
N MET A 17 -5.53 5.28 1.68
CA MET A 17 -4.10 5.41 1.56
C MET A 17 -3.62 6.68 2.26
N ILE A 18 -2.42 6.65 2.81
CA ILE A 18 -1.79 7.81 3.42
C ILE A 18 -0.58 8.21 2.60
N TYR A 19 -0.45 9.52 2.40
CA TYR A 19 0.80 10.12 1.97
C TYR A 19 1.45 10.88 3.11
N ALA A 20 2.77 10.70 3.27
CA ALA A 20 3.59 11.49 4.17
C ALA A 20 5.03 11.59 3.66
N VAL A 21 5.70 12.71 3.91
CA VAL A 21 7.08 12.93 3.46
C VAL A 21 8.03 11.91 4.08
N LYS A 22 8.01 11.80 5.41
CA LYS A 22 8.93 10.92 6.16
C LYS A 22 8.23 10.33 7.41
N PRO A 23 7.30 9.39 7.24
CA PRO A 23 6.58 8.81 8.36
C PRO A 23 7.43 7.84 9.17
N GLY A 24 7.05 7.66 10.45
CA GLY A 24 7.62 6.61 11.31
C GLY A 24 8.72 7.06 12.26
N ASP A 25 8.84 8.36 12.50
CA ASP A 25 9.81 8.94 13.45
C ASP A 25 9.35 8.80 14.92
N GLY A 26 8.03 8.82 15.17
CA GLY A 26 7.47 8.68 16.51
C GLY A 26 7.72 7.31 17.15
N SER A 27 7.52 7.20 18.49
CA SER A 27 7.71 5.95 19.23
C SER A 27 6.61 4.91 19.00
N ALA A 28 5.37 5.34 18.79
CA ALA A 28 4.18 4.48 18.62
C ALA A 28 3.98 4.01 17.15
N ARG A 29 5.03 3.50 16.54
CA ARG A 29 5.09 3.14 15.11
C ARG A 29 4.09 2.06 14.72
N GLU A 30 3.90 1.08 15.58
CA GLU A 30 2.94 0.00 15.34
C GLU A 30 1.51 0.52 15.39
N GLN A 31 1.17 1.33 16.40
CA GLN A 31 -0.14 1.97 16.49
C GLN A 31 -0.42 2.85 15.26
N ALA A 32 0.56 3.60 14.79
CA ALA A 32 0.42 4.41 13.60
C ALA A 32 0.03 3.57 12.38
N ALA A 33 0.63 2.39 12.19
CA ALA A 33 0.28 1.48 11.11
C ALA A 33 -1.08 0.80 11.33
N SER A 34 -1.35 0.28 12.55
CA SER A 34 -2.58 -0.44 12.85
C SER A 34 -3.82 0.46 12.73
N CYS A 35 -3.76 1.70 13.19
CA CYS A 35 -4.87 2.65 13.06
C CYS A 35 -5.25 2.88 11.59
N GLN A 36 -4.28 2.99 10.70
CA GLN A 36 -4.53 3.12 9.27
C GLN A 36 -5.25 1.87 8.72
N ARG A 37 -4.77 0.68 9.09
CA ARG A 37 -5.38 -0.57 8.64
C ARG A 37 -6.82 -0.72 9.11
N VAL A 38 -7.12 -0.38 10.35
CA VAL A 38 -8.48 -0.41 10.91
C VAL A 38 -9.43 0.53 10.15
N LEU A 39 -8.92 1.65 9.65
CA LEU A 39 -9.66 2.59 8.79
C LEU A 39 -9.68 2.20 7.30
N GLY A 40 -9.37 0.95 6.99
CA GLY A 40 -9.38 0.45 5.61
C GLY A 40 -8.12 0.77 4.81
N GLY A 41 -7.00 1.07 5.48
CA GLY A 41 -5.72 1.35 4.82
C GLY A 41 -5.19 0.14 4.06
N LEU A 42 -4.78 0.35 2.80
CA LEU A 42 -4.16 -0.66 1.93
C LEU A 42 -2.72 -0.32 1.58
N ALA A 43 -2.36 0.95 1.63
CA ALA A 43 -1.02 1.41 1.26
C ALA A 43 -0.61 2.68 2.01
N ASN A 44 0.70 2.86 2.13
CA ASN A 44 1.34 4.14 2.43
C ASN A 44 2.17 4.54 1.22
N ILE A 45 2.14 5.83 0.87
CA ILE A 45 3.10 6.44 -0.04
C ILE A 45 3.94 7.43 0.77
N SER A 46 5.25 7.33 0.65
CA SER A 46 6.19 8.25 1.31
C SER A 46 7.31 8.65 0.36
N GLN A 47 7.99 9.75 0.63
CA GLN A 47 9.27 10.03 -0.03
C GLN A 47 10.37 9.16 0.58
N GLU A 48 10.36 9.02 1.89
CA GLU A 48 11.30 8.22 2.66
C GLU A 48 10.61 7.67 3.92
N TYR A 49 10.93 6.47 4.32
CA TYR A 49 10.53 5.97 5.65
C TYR A 49 11.58 6.37 6.69
N ALA A 50 11.15 7.04 7.77
CA ALA A 50 12.05 7.49 8.84
C ALA A 50 12.79 6.34 9.51
N THR A 51 12.17 5.15 9.58
CA THR A 51 12.77 3.96 10.17
C THR A 51 12.32 2.69 9.43
N LYS A 52 13.22 1.72 9.32
CA LYS A 52 12.90 0.36 8.84
C LYS A 52 11.80 -0.29 9.68
N ARG A 53 11.77 0.00 10.98
CA ARG A 53 10.76 -0.54 11.91
C ARG A 53 9.34 -0.13 11.54
N TYR A 54 9.13 1.15 11.18
CA TYR A 54 7.81 1.59 10.74
C TYR A 54 7.39 0.94 9.41
N ARG A 55 8.32 0.85 8.45
CA ARG A 55 8.10 0.13 7.20
C ARG A 55 7.69 -1.34 7.46
N SER A 56 8.39 -2.02 8.37
CA SER A 56 8.03 -3.40 8.76
C SER A 56 6.64 -3.48 9.40
N ASN A 57 6.23 -2.50 10.20
CA ASN A 57 4.88 -2.46 10.77
C ASN A 57 3.82 -2.29 9.68
N VAL A 58 4.05 -1.44 8.68
CA VAL A 58 3.15 -1.30 7.51
C VAL A 58 2.96 -2.65 6.82
N ILE A 59 4.05 -3.38 6.57
CA ILE A 59 4.03 -4.72 5.98
C ILE A 59 3.29 -5.72 6.87
N ASN A 60 3.57 -5.75 8.17
CA ASN A 60 2.96 -6.67 9.12
C ASN A 60 1.43 -6.50 9.21
N TRP A 61 0.93 -5.30 8.96
CA TRP A 61 -0.49 -5.02 8.83
C TRP A 61 -1.05 -5.25 7.42
N GLY A 62 -0.26 -5.83 6.51
CA GLY A 62 -0.68 -6.19 5.15
C GLY A 62 -0.87 -4.98 4.22
N MET A 63 -0.21 -3.87 4.53
CA MET A 63 -0.25 -2.66 3.70
C MET A 63 1.02 -2.56 2.83
N LEU A 64 0.87 -1.91 1.67
CA LEU A 64 1.96 -1.69 0.73
C LEU A 64 2.84 -0.51 1.17
N PRO A 65 4.15 -0.69 1.35
CA PRO A 65 5.09 0.38 1.72
C PRO A 65 5.64 1.08 0.47
N LEU A 66 4.77 1.77 -0.26
CA LEU A 66 5.13 2.47 -1.48
C LEU A 66 5.94 3.75 -1.20
N GLN A 67 6.76 4.12 -2.16
CA GLN A 67 7.55 5.34 -2.14
C GLN A 67 7.45 6.08 -3.48
N MET A 68 7.67 7.40 -3.46
CA MET A 68 7.80 8.23 -4.65
C MET A 68 8.93 9.23 -4.47
N LYS A 69 9.66 9.53 -5.55
CA LYS A 69 10.78 10.47 -5.53
C LYS A 69 10.32 11.92 -5.67
N GLU A 70 9.27 12.11 -6.45
CA GLU A 70 8.73 13.43 -6.77
C GLU A 70 7.79 13.92 -5.67
N ALA A 71 7.58 15.22 -5.61
CA ALA A 71 6.53 15.78 -4.79
C ALA A 71 5.16 15.29 -5.27
N PRO A 72 4.20 15.04 -4.39
CA PRO A 72 2.88 14.57 -4.79
C PRO A 72 2.16 15.64 -5.58
N ASP A 73 1.53 15.23 -6.67
CA ASP A 73 0.62 16.05 -7.47
C ASP A 73 -0.79 15.46 -7.37
N PHE A 74 -1.18 15.12 -6.16
CA PHE A 74 -2.50 14.66 -5.78
C PHE A 74 -2.91 15.26 -4.43
N GLU A 75 -4.20 15.31 -4.21
CA GLU A 75 -4.81 15.94 -3.03
C GLU A 75 -5.67 14.94 -2.27
N VAL A 76 -6.11 15.34 -1.08
CA VAL A 76 -7.07 14.55 -0.31
C VAL A 76 -8.38 14.42 -1.09
N GLY A 77 -8.83 13.19 -1.29
CA GLY A 77 -10.02 12.87 -2.07
C GLY A 77 -9.73 12.34 -3.48
N ASP A 78 -8.49 12.45 -3.96
CA ASP A 78 -8.09 11.82 -5.21
C ASP A 78 -7.98 10.29 -5.04
N PHE A 79 -8.21 9.57 -6.13
CA PHE A 79 -8.00 8.13 -6.19
C PHE A 79 -6.65 7.82 -6.83
N ILE A 80 -5.91 6.90 -6.23
CA ILE A 80 -4.68 6.37 -6.83
C ILE A 80 -4.96 4.95 -7.32
N TYR A 81 -4.98 4.76 -8.63
CA TYR A 81 -5.15 3.46 -9.24
C TYR A 81 -3.80 2.85 -9.59
N ILE A 82 -3.52 1.68 -9.06
CA ILE A 82 -2.28 0.94 -9.29
C ILE A 82 -2.62 -0.38 -10.00
N PRO A 83 -2.53 -0.42 -11.32
CA PRO A 83 -2.76 -1.66 -12.07
C PRO A 83 -1.66 -2.68 -11.75
N ALA A 84 -2.01 -3.96 -11.81
CA ALA A 84 -1.06 -5.07 -11.69
C ALA A 84 -0.19 -5.09 -10.43
N ILE A 85 -0.63 -4.48 -9.32
CA ILE A 85 0.13 -4.45 -8.05
C ILE A 85 0.50 -5.86 -7.55
N LYS A 86 -0.34 -6.86 -7.81
CA LYS A 86 -0.06 -8.26 -7.45
C LYS A 86 1.16 -8.82 -8.20
N SER A 87 1.34 -8.43 -9.46
CA SER A 87 2.53 -8.80 -10.24
C SER A 87 3.76 -8.04 -9.76
N ALA A 88 3.63 -6.77 -9.39
CA ALA A 88 4.72 -5.97 -8.83
C ALA A 88 5.23 -6.56 -7.49
N LEU A 89 4.37 -7.20 -6.70
CA LEU A 89 4.78 -7.86 -5.44
C LEU A 89 5.70 -9.07 -5.65
N THR A 90 5.76 -9.63 -6.85
CA THR A 90 6.57 -10.82 -7.17
C THR A 90 7.74 -10.53 -8.13
N GLY A 91 7.82 -9.30 -8.64
CA GLY A 91 8.76 -8.92 -9.70
C GLY A 91 9.57 -7.67 -9.40
N GLU A 92 9.43 -6.67 -10.24
CA GLU A 92 10.15 -5.41 -10.13
C GLU A 92 9.47 -4.45 -9.16
N PHE A 93 10.26 -3.93 -8.23
CA PHE A 93 9.80 -2.98 -7.22
C PHE A 93 10.17 -1.53 -7.57
N SER A 94 10.87 -1.30 -8.69
CA SER A 94 11.50 -0.01 -9.01
C SER A 94 10.60 0.95 -9.78
N ASP A 95 9.71 0.44 -10.65
CA ASP A 95 8.92 1.27 -11.55
C ASP A 95 7.46 0.82 -11.60
N ILE A 96 6.75 1.11 -10.51
CA ILE A 96 5.34 0.78 -10.39
C ILE A 96 4.52 1.93 -10.96
N THR A 97 3.90 1.70 -12.11
CA THR A 97 3.00 2.68 -12.71
C THR A 97 1.72 2.82 -11.89
N ALA A 98 1.36 4.05 -11.57
CA ALA A 98 0.09 4.39 -10.93
C ALA A 98 -0.56 5.59 -11.61
N PHE A 99 -1.85 5.73 -11.45
CA PHE A 99 -2.65 6.80 -12.05
C PHE A 99 -3.41 7.56 -10.97
N VAL A 100 -3.25 8.87 -10.97
CA VAL A 100 -4.05 9.78 -10.14
C VAL A 100 -5.33 10.09 -10.89
N VAL A 101 -6.45 9.80 -10.28
CA VAL A 101 -7.80 10.05 -10.81
C VAL A 101 -8.51 11.03 -9.90
N SER A 102 -8.86 12.17 -10.42
CA SER A 102 -9.58 13.26 -9.77
C SER A 102 -10.86 13.58 -10.51
N ASP A 103 -11.85 14.11 -9.82
CA ASP A 103 -13.12 14.53 -10.47
C ASP A 103 -12.95 15.70 -11.43
N ASN A 104 -12.01 16.61 -11.17
CA ASN A 104 -11.89 17.89 -11.87
C ASN A 104 -10.55 18.09 -12.62
N ARG A 105 -9.70 17.06 -12.66
CA ARG A 105 -8.38 17.13 -13.32
C ARG A 105 -8.20 15.94 -14.26
N PRO A 106 -7.44 16.10 -15.35
CA PRO A 106 -7.07 14.97 -16.20
C PRO A 106 -6.36 13.88 -15.42
N VAL A 107 -6.57 12.63 -15.81
CA VAL A 107 -5.83 11.50 -15.25
C VAL A 107 -4.34 11.72 -15.47
N LYS A 108 -3.55 11.58 -14.40
CA LYS A 108 -2.11 11.77 -14.42
C LYS A 108 -1.41 10.46 -14.05
N GLN A 109 -0.40 10.12 -14.81
CA GLN A 109 0.48 8.99 -14.48
C GLN A 109 1.56 9.44 -13.51
N ILE A 110 1.81 8.64 -12.48
CA ILE A 110 2.90 8.77 -11.53
C ILE A 110 3.69 7.47 -11.45
N THR A 111 4.94 7.55 -11.04
CA THR A 111 5.79 6.37 -10.83
C THR A 111 6.05 6.19 -9.34
N LEU A 112 5.71 5.02 -8.84
CA LEU A 112 5.97 4.58 -7.48
C LEU A 112 7.07 3.52 -7.48
N TYR A 113 7.66 3.29 -6.31
CA TYR A 113 8.60 2.20 -6.12
C TYR A 113 8.46 1.64 -4.70
N MET A 114 9.03 0.48 -4.46
CA MET A 114 9.18 -0.09 -3.12
C MET A 114 10.63 -0.55 -2.95
N GLU A 115 11.17 -0.49 -1.74
CA GLU A 115 12.37 -1.25 -1.42
C GLU A 115 12.09 -2.74 -1.58
N LYS A 116 13.10 -3.49 -2.00
CA LYS A 116 12.98 -4.94 -2.21
C LYS A 116 12.37 -5.62 -0.98
N LEU A 117 11.30 -6.35 -1.23
CA LEU A 117 10.63 -7.17 -0.22
C LEU A 117 11.29 -8.55 -0.15
N THR A 118 11.44 -9.08 1.04
CA THR A 118 11.78 -10.50 1.24
C THR A 118 10.60 -11.39 0.85
N SER A 119 10.85 -12.66 0.57
CA SER A 119 9.76 -13.61 0.26
C SER A 119 8.72 -13.68 1.38
N SER A 120 9.15 -13.65 2.63
CA SER A 120 8.22 -13.63 3.78
C SER A 120 7.38 -12.36 3.84
N GLU A 121 7.95 -11.17 3.57
CA GLU A 121 7.22 -9.92 3.52
C GLU A 121 6.17 -9.91 2.41
N GLN A 122 6.50 -10.47 1.24
CA GLN A 122 5.55 -10.62 0.13
C GLN A 122 4.35 -11.50 0.53
N GLU A 123 4.61 -12.64 1.18
CA GLU A 123 3.55 -13.54 1.63
C GLU A 123 2.70 -12.93 2.76
N ILE A 124 3.29 -12.15 3.66
CA ILE A 124 2.56 -11.41 4.69
C ILE A 124 1.59 -10.41 4.06
N ILE A 125 2.05 -9.64 3.07
CA ILE A 125 1.19 -8.67 2.36
C ILE A 125 0.06 -9.41 1.63
N LYS A 126 0.36 -10.48 0.89
CA LYS A 126 -0.63 -11.30 0.18
C LYS A 126 -1.66 -11.93 1.12
N ALA A 127 -1.26 -12.32 2.31
CA ALA A 127 -2.16 -12.84 3.33
C ALA A 127 -3.04 -11.76 3.99
N GLY A 128 -2.76 -10.48 3.73
CA GLY A 128 -3.46 -9.36 4.35
C GLY A 128 -2.99 -9.04 5.77
N GLY A 129 -1.80 -9.54 6.15
CA GLY A 129 -1.11 -9.23 7.39
C GLY A 129 -0.51 -10.45 8.09
N LEU A 130 0.37 -10.18 9.04
CA LEU A 130 1.16 -11.20 9.75
C LEU A 130 0.31 -12.23 10.51
N ILE A 131 -0.79 -11.80 11.11
CA ILE A 131 -1.70 -12.71 11.84
C ILE A 131 -2.32 -13.72 10.86
N ASN A 132 -2.80 -13.27 9.73
CA ASN A 132 -3.38 -14.14 8.71
C ASN A 132 -2.31 -15.09 8.11
N TYR A 133 -1.11 -14.58 7.86
CA TYR A 133 0.01 -15.37 7.40
C TYR A 133 0.31 -16.52 8.36
N ASN A 134 0.47 -16.23 9.65
CA ASN A 134 0.74 -17.26 10.66
C ASN A 134 -0.41 -18.28 10.78
N ARG A 135 -1.66 -17.81 10.75
CA ARG A 135 -2.83 -18.71 10.74
C ARG A 135 -2.80 -19.67 9.58
N ASN A 136 -2.48 -19.18 8.36
CA ASN A 136 -2.41 -20.01 7.17
C ASN A 136 -1.28 -21.05 7.27
N GLN A 137 -0.14 -20.70 7.84
CA GLN A 137 0.96 -21.64 8.08
C GLN A 137 0.57 -22.77 9.05
N LEU A 138 -0.18 -22.44 10.11
CA LEU A 138 -0.67 -23.44 11.05
C LEU A 138 -1.68 -24.42 10.42
N ILE A 139 -2.51 -23.95 9.49
CA ILE A 139 -3.47 -24.81 8.77
C ILE A 139 -2.76 -25.75 7.80
N LEU A 140 -1.65 -25.33 7.19
CA LEU A 140 -0.87 -26.14 6.27
C LEU A 140 0.03 -27.19 6.98
N ALA A 141 0.29 -27.00 8.27
CA ALA A 141 1.13 -27.89 9.07
C ALA A 141 0.35 -29.04 9.75
N ASN A 142 -0.97 -29.03 9.69
CA ASN A 142 -1.89 -30.07 10.17
C ASN A 142 -2.54 -30.82 9.02
#